data_dec5afca6ec565a942631f126d210787
#
_entry.id   dec5afca6ec565a942631f126d210787
#
_cell.length_a   1.000
_cell.length_b   1.000
_cell.length_c   1.000
_cell.angle_alpha   90.00
_cell.angle_beta   90.00
_cell.angle_gamma   90.00
#
_symmetry.space_group_name_H-M   'P 1'
#
loop_
_entity.id
_entity.type
_entity.pdbx_description
1 polymer ?
#
loop_
_entity_poly.entity_id
_entity_poly.type
_entity_poly.pdbx_seq_one_letter_code
_entity_poly.pdbx_strand_id
1 'polypeptide(L)'
;MITGGTFSLGDFSIGAAATQVGDVVDDLGGATAITLSARLGYGSGGTSVYAIVETSLDQGVSWVQIARLDFTTSGAQKVVTVSGLTPRTSAATAGTLSADTALDGTIGDRLRATVVSTGTYAGSTVLSVRANVR
;
A
#
# COMPACT_ATOMS: atom_id res chain seq x y z
N MET A 1 4.09 10.38 -19.44
CA MET A 1 4.56 10.22 -18.05
C MET A 1 3.78 11.17 -17.15
N ILE A 2 3.32 10.69 -16.03
CA ILE A 2 2.66 11.51 -15.02
C ILE A 2 3.73 12.29 -14.24
N THR A 3 3.54 13.59 -14.09
CA THR A 3 4.35 14.38 -13.17
C THR A 3 3.96 14.03 -11.73
N GLY A 4 4.82 14.33 -10.77
CA GLY A 4 4.57 14.03 -9.36
C GLY A 4 3.24 14.58 -8.86
N GLY A 5 2.72 13.99 -7.81
CA GLY A 5 1.45 14.39 -7.19
C GLY A 5 0.92 13.33 -6.26
N THR A 6 -0.27 13.57 -5.70
CA THR A 6 -0.93 12.64 -4.80
C THR A 6 -1.99 11.85 -5.55
N PHE A 7 -1.93 10.54 -5.43
CA PHE A 7 -2.84 9.60 -6.09
C PHE A 7 -3.55 8.74 -5.05
N SER A 8 -4.82 8.44 -5.31
CA SER A 8 -5.57 7.45 -4.52
C SER A 8 -5.23 6.05 -5.00
N LEU A 9 -4.85 5.17 -4.08
CA LEU A 9 -4.70 3.74 -4.35
C LEU A 9 -5.96 2.96 -3.97
N GLY A 10 -6.94 3.61 -3.36
CA GLY A 10 -8.26 3.07 -3.08
C GLY A 10 -8.78 3.48 -1.73
N ASP A 11 -10.12 3.45 -1.61
CA ASP A 11 -10.85 3.54 -0.36
C ASP A 11 -11.59 2.21 -0.21
N PHE A 12 -11.14 1.38 0.74
CA PHE A 12 -11.61 0.01 0.88
C PHE A 12 -12.62 -0.08 2.00
N SER A 13 -13.85 -0.49 1.69
CA SER A 13 -14.84 -0.84 2.71
C SER A 13 -14.49 -2.19 3.31
N ILE A 14 -14.28 -2.22 4.61
CA ILE A 14 -13.85 -3.44 5.32
C ILE A 14 -15.05 -4.04 6.04
N GLY A 15 -15.38 -5.26 5.65
CA GLY A 15 -16.49 -6.03 6.24
C GLY A 15 -16.01 -7.40 6.65
N ALA A 16 -16.53 -8.46 6.02
CA ALA A 16 -16.07 -9.83 6.25
C ALA A 16 -14.60 -9.99 5.85
N ALA A 17 -13.94 -11.01 6.40
CA ALA A 17 -12.55 -11.31 6.06
C ALA A 17 -12.41 -11.48 4.54
N ALA A 18 -11.50 -10.74 3.93
CA ALA A 18 -11.35 -10.71 2.48
C ALA A 18 -9.99 -10.14 2.07
N THR A 19 -9.64 -10.39 0.82
CA THR A 19 -8.52 -9.72 0.14
C THR A 19 -9.11 -8.84 -0.96
N GLN A 20 -8.77 -7.55 -0.94
CA GLN A 20 -9.23 -6.59 -1.94
C GLN A 20 -8.04 -5.96 -2.63
N VAL A 21 -8.11 -5.84 -3.95
CA VAL A 21 -7.05 -5.20 -4.75
C VAL A 21 -7.60 -3.88 -5.29
N GLY A 22 -6.86 -2.80 -5.07
CA GLY A 22 -7.23 -1.48 -5.55
C GLY A 22 -6.88 -1.24 -7.01
N ASP A 23 -7.20 -0.05 -7.47
CA ASP A 23 -6.90 0.37 -8.82
C ASP A 23 -5.39 0.55 -9.03
N VAL A 24 -4.95 0.27 -10.24
CA VAL A 24 -3.54 0.46 -10.63
C VAL A 24 -3.35 1.91 -11.06
N VAL A 25 -2.36 2.56 -10.46
CA VAL A 25 -1.84 3.84 -10.95
C VAL A 25 -0.61 3.53 -11.79
N ASP A 26 -0.61 3.97 -13.03
CA ASP A 26 0.47 3.69 -13.98
C ASP A 26 1.18 4.96 -14.46
N ASP A 27 2.12 4.80 -15.39
CA ASP A 27 2.86 5.89 -16.03
C ASP A 27 3.67 6.74 -15.02
N LEU A 28 4.21 6.10 -13.99
CA LEU A 28 4.98 6.74 -12.93
C LEU A 28 6.49 6.74 -13.19
N GLY A 29 6.91 6.53 -14.44
CA GLY A 29 8.32 6.52 -14.80
C GLY A 29 9.06 7.77 -14.34
N GLY A 30 10.28 7.60 -13.80
CA GLY A 30 11.08 8.69 -13.30
C GLY A 30 10.80 9.09 -11.84
N ALA A 31 9.91 8.41 -11.15
CA ALA A 31 9.69 8.64 -9.73
C ALA A 31 10.93 8.30 -8.91
N THR A 32 11.30 9.17 -7.98
CA THR A 32 12.47 9.00 -7.13
C THR A 32 12.11 8.70 -5.68
N ALA A 33 10.92 9.08 -5.25
CA ALA A 33 10.43 8.82 -3.89
C ALA A 33 8.92 8.74 -3.88
N ILE A 34 8.39 7.92 -2.98
CA ILE A 34 6.94 7.78 -2.77
C ILE A 34 6.66 7.85 -1.28
N THR A 35 5.79 8.76 -0.87
CA THR A 35 5.27 8.79 0.49
C THR A 35 3.91 8.11 0.47
N LEU A 36 3.76 7.07 1.28
CA LEU A 36 2.54 6.26 1.37
C LEU A 36 1.83 6.55 2.67
N SER A 37 0.53 6.78 2.58
CA SER A 37 -0.33 7.01 3.75
C SER A 37 -1.49 6.04 3.72
N ALA A 38 -1.72 5.35 4.83
CA ALA A 38 -2.89 4.53 5.04
C ALA A 38 -3.62 5.02 6.29
N ARG A 39 -4.93 5.20 6.16
CA ARG A 39 -5.77 5.68 7.25
C ARG A 39 -6.94 4.75 7.45
N LEU A 40 -7.08 4.21 8.65
CA LEU A 40 -8.22 3.39 9.02
C LEU A 40 -9.25 4.27 9.75
N GLY A 41 -10.41 4.42 9.12
CA GLY A 41 -11.61 4.96 9.79
C GLY A 41 -12.34 3.79 10.44
N TYR A 42 -12.05 3.53 11.71
CA TYR A 42 -12.56 2.36 12.40
C TYR A 42 -14.00 2.56 12.86
N GLY A 43 -14.86 1.59 12.60
CA GLY A 43 -16.23 1.51 13.12
C GLY A 43 -16.29 0.59 14.33
N SER A 44 -16.38 -0.73 14.07
CA SER A 44 -16.47 -1.74 15.14
C SER A 44 -16.03 -3.11 14.62
N GLY A 45 -15.83 -4.05 15.53
CA GLY A 45 -15.53 -5.44 15.21
C GLY A 45 -14.14 -5.67 14.65
N GLY A 46 -13.97 -6.78 13.95
CA GLY A 46 -12.73 -7.14 13.26
C GLY A 46 -11.63 -7.67 14.15
N THR A 47 -10.55 -8.11 13.52
CA THR A 47 -9.35 -8.57 14.22
C THR A 47 -8.13 -7.79 13.72
N SER A 48 -7.83 -7.84 12.42
CA SER A 48 -6.72 -7.11 11.84
C SER A 48 -7.01 -6.79 10.37
N VAL A 49 -6.42 -5.71 9.91
CA VAL A 49 -6.44 -5.34 8.50
C VAL A 49 -5.10 -4.72 8.15
N TYR A 50 -4.55 -5.07 7.00
CA TYR A 50 -3.32 -4.44 6.56
C TYR A 50 -3.39 -4.10 5.08
N ALA A 51 -2.70 -3.02 4.74
CA ALA A 51 -2.50 -2.60 3.36
C ALA A 51 -1.09 -2.92 2.93
N ILE A 52 -0.96 -3.57 1.78
CA ILE A 52 0.30 -3.80 1.11
C ILE A 52 0.32 -2.91 -0.12
N VAL A 53 1.37 -2.11 -0.27
CA VAL A 53 1.58 -1.34 -1.50
C VAL A 53 2.62 -2.05 -2.33
N GLU A 54 2.30 -2.23 -3.60
CA GLU A 54 3.11 -3.01 -4.53
C GLU A 54 3.46 -2.16 -5.74
N THR A 55 4.64 -2.40 -6.29
CA THR A 55 5.10 -1.81 -7.55
C THR A 55 5.34 -2.91 -8.59
N SER A 56 5.25 -2.56 -9.86
CA SER A 56 5.54 -3.48 -10.96
C SER A 56 6.69 -2.96 -11.81
N LEU A 57 7.58 -3.87 -12.20
CA LEU A 57 8.71 -3.59 -13.09
C LEU A 57 8.49 -4.17 -14.49
N ASP A 58 7.40 -4.90 -14.70
CA ASP A 58 7.09 -5.61 -15.93
C ASP A 58 5.67 -5.31 -16.44
N GLN A 59 5.25 -4.07 -16.27
CA GLN A 59 3.97 -3.55 -16.77
C GLN A 59 2.74 -4.26 -16.20
N GLY A 60 2.82 -4.67 -14.94
CA GLY A 60 1.70 -5.27 -14.23
C GLY A 60 1.61 -6.79 -14.33
N VAL A 61 2.60 -7.45 -14.93
CA VAL A 61 2.64 -8.92 -14.98
C VAL A 61 2.95 -9.49 -13.60
N SER A 62 3.92 -8.91 -12.89
CA SER A 62 4.25 -9.30 -11.52
C SER A 62 4.39 -8.08 -10.62
N TRP A 63 4.27 -8.30 -9.31
CA TRP A 63 4.22 -7.23 -8.33
C TRP A 63 5.18 -7.50 -7.18
N VAL A 64 5.88 -6.46 -6.74
CA VAL A 64 6.82 -6.50 -5.62
C VAL A 64 6.28 -5.61 -4.51
N GLN A 65 6.20 -6.15 -3.30
CA GLN A 65 5.77 -5.38 -2.13
C GLN A 65 6.84 -4.35 -1.76
N ILE A 66 6.43 -3.10 -1.59
CA ILE A 66 7.33 -2.02 -1.18
C ILE A 66 6.93 -1.38 0.15
N ALA A 67 5.73 -1.65 0.65
CA ALA A 67 5.30 -1.18 1.96
C ALA A 67 4.19 -2.06 2.50
N ARG A 68 4.13 -2.16 3.81
CA ARG A 68 3.03 -2.81 4.53
C ARG A 68 2.70 -2.02 5.78
N LEU A 69 1.41 -1.69 5.93
CA LEU A 69 0.90 -0.91 7.06
C LEU A 69 -0.26 -1.68 7.70
N ASP A 70 -0.12 -2.01 8.98
CA ASP A 70 -1.05 -2.87 9.72
C ASP A 70 -1.90 -2.06 10.69
N PHE A 71 -3.15 -2.49 10.83
CA PHE A 71 -4.12 -1.92 11.77
C PHE A 71 -4.89 -3.04 12.45
N THR A 72 -5.45 -2.76 13.62
CA THR A 72 -6.26 -3.71 14.36
C THR A 72 -7.68 -3.18 14.60
N THR A 73 -7.99 -2.76 15.80
CA THR A 73 -9.36 -2.37 16.20
C THR A 73 -9.41 -0.95 16.73
N SER A 74 -8.66 -0.05 16.13
CA SER A 74 -8.72 1.39 16.43
C SER A 74 -8.38 2.20 15.20
N GLY A 75 -8.96 3.40 15.09
CA GLY A 75 -8.63 4.33 14.02
C GLY A 75 -7.21 4.84 14.16
N ALA A 76 -6.49 4.92 13.05
CA ALA A 76 -5.12 5.42 13.01
C ALA A 76 -4.74 5.83 11.58
N GLN A 77 -3.70 6.63 11.48
CA GLN A 77 -3.05 6.94 10.21
C GLN A 77 -1.58 6.60 10.33
N LYS A 78 -1.06 5.90 9.31
CA LYS A 78 0.36 5.52 9.24
C LYS A 78 0.95 6.00 7.94
N VAL A 79 2.18 6.49 8.01
CA VAL A 79 2.89 7.06 6.85
C VAL A 79 4.28 6.47 6.78
N VAL A 80 4.69 6.06 5.59
CA VAL A 80 6.05 5.62 5.30
C VAL A 80 6.53 6.25 4.00
N THR A 81 7.84 6.37 3.84
CA THR A 81 8.45 6.87 2.61
C THR A 81 9.33 5.79 2.01
N VAL A 82 9.18 5.57 0.71
CA VAL A 82 10.02 4.67 -0.07
C VAL A 82 10.94 5.52 -0.95
N SER A 83 12.26 5.32 -0.83
CA SER A 83 13.25 6.00 -1.65
C SER A 83 13.65 5.11 -2.83
N GLY A 84 13.56 5.63 -4.04
CA GLY A 84 14.07 4.96 -5.24
C GLY A 84 15.57 5.19 -5.45
N LEU A 85 16.17 6.09 -4.70
CA LEU A 85 17.58 6.47 -4.84
C LEU A 85 18.52 5.67 -3.94
N THR A 86 18.00 4.93 -2.99
CA THR A 86 18.79 4.04 -2.13
C THR A 86 19.00 2.72 -2.83
N PRO A 87 20.23 2.34 -3.21
CA PRO A 87 20.44 1.08 -3.93
C PRO A 87 20.04 -0.13 -3.10
N ARG A 88 19.31 -1.05 -3.74
CA ARG A 88 18.98 -2.34 -3.13
C ARG A 88 20.03 -3.36 -3.50
N THR A 89 20.74 -3.85 -2.51
CA THR A 89 21.84 -4.80 -2.70
C THR A 89 21.47 -6.23 -2.29
N SER A 90 20.30 -6.43 -1.69
CA SER A 90 19.78 -7.77 -1.40
C SER A 90 18.47 -7.98 -2.16
N ALA A 91 18.23 -9.20 -2.61
CA ALA A 91 17.02 -9.51 -3.37
C ALA A 91 15.78 -9.33 -2.50
N ALA A 92 14.74 -8.72 -3.08
CA ALA A 92 13.41 -8.66 -2.48
C ALA A 92 12.61 -9.89 -2.93
N THR A 93 11.86 -10.47 -2.01
CA THR A 93 10.96 -11.58 -2.31
C THR A 93 9.53 -11.15 -2.01
N ALA A 94 8.61 -11.40 -2.93
CA ALA A 94 7.21 -11.05 -2.74
C ALA A 94 6.63 -11.72 -1.48
N GLY A 95 5.79 -10.97 -0.76
CA GLY A 95 5.09 -11.50 0.40
C GLY A 95 5.89 -11.59 1.70
N THR A 96 7.04 -10.94 1.77
CA THR A 96 7.95 -11.08 2.92
C THR A 96 8.03 -9.86 3.84
N LEU A 97 7.30 -8.79 3.58
CA LEU A 97 7.37 -7.60 4.43
C LEU A 97 6.72 -7.84 5.78
N SER A 98 7.42 -7.40 6.83
CA SER A 98 6.89 -7.36 8.18
C SER A 98 5.90 -6.19 8.34
N ALA A 99 5.10 -6.22 9.42
CA ALA A 99 4.17 -5.15 9.74
C ALA A 99 4.87 -3.79 9.84
N ASP A 100 4.24 -2.76 9.31
CA ASP A 100 4.68 -1.36 9.40
C ASP A 100 6.08 -1.12 8.86
N THR A 101 6.42 -1.76 7.75
CA THR A 101 7.74 -1.61 7.12
C THR A 101 7.62 -1.12 5.68
N ALA A 102 8.66 -0.47 5.22
CA ALA A 102 8.85 -0.05 3.84
C ALA A 102 10.17 -0.59 3.30
N LEU A 103 10.23 -0.76 1.98
CA LEU A 103 11.37 -1.33 1.29
C LEU A 103 11.90 -0.30 0.29
N ASP A 104 13.11 0.22 0.51
CA ASP A 104 13.73 1.16 -0.38
C ASP A 104 14.38 0.48 -1.59
N GLY A 105 14.61 1.27 -2.63
CA GLY A 105 15.43 0.91 -3.78
C GLY A 105 14.66 0.31 -4.95
N THR A 106 13.34 0.10 -4.83
CA THR A 106 12.55 -0.46 -5.91
C THR A 106 11.30 0.39 -6.15
N ILE A 107 11.28 1.11 -7.24
CA ILE A 107 10.09 1.84 -7.71
C ILE A 107 9.97 1.60 -9.21
N GLY A 108 8.89 0.92 -9.60
CA GLY A 108 8.54 0.75 -11.01
C GLY A 108 7.62 1.86 -11.50
N ASP A 109 7.03 1.66 -12.66
CA ASP A 109 6.14 2.64 -13.26
C ASP A 109 4.67 2.50 -12.82
N ARG A 110 4.35 1.52 -11.98
CA ARG A 110 2.99 1.23 -11.52
C ARG A 110 2.95 0.98 -10.02
N LEU A 111 1.83 1.39 -9.42
CA LEU A 111 1.52 1.14 -8.01
C LEU A 111 0.11 0.60 -7.87
N ARG A 112 -0.09 -0.25 -6.90
CA ARG A 112 -1.41 -0.64 -6.42
C ARG A 112 -1.36 -0.95 -4.94
N ALA A 113 -2.53 -0.92 -4.28
CA ALA A 113 -2.67 -1.39 -2.91
C ALA A 113 -3.48 -2.68 -2.89
N THR A 114 -3.08 -3.61 -2.05
CA THR A 114 -3.83 -4.82 -1.73
C THR A 114 -4.13 -4.78 -0.25
N VAL A 115 -5.40 -4.96 0.11
CA VAL A 115 -5.86 -4.92 1.50
C VAL A 115 -6.33 -6.30 1.91
N VAL A 116 -5.80 -6.80 3.03
CA VAL A 116 -6.19 -8.09 3.60
C VAL A 116 -6.76 -7.85 4.98
N SER A 117 -7.97 -8.36 5.22
CA SER A 117 -8.62 -8.25 6.52
C SER A 117 -8.95 -9.61 7.10
N THR A 118 -8.93 -9.70 8.44
CA THR A 118 -9.34 -10.87 9.21
C THR A 118 -10.36 -10.46 10.26
N GLY A 119 -11.25 -11.37 10.61
CA GLY A 119 -12.41 -11.05 11.43
C GLY A 119 -13.46 -10.31 10.63
N THR A 120 -14.54 -9.90 11.29
CA THR A 120 -15.64 -9.19 10.65
C THR A 120 -15.71 -7.77 11.19
N TYR A 121 -15.40 -6.81 10.34
CA TYR A 121 -15.54 -5.38 10.67
C TYR A 121 -16.96 -4.90 10.36
N ALA A 122 -17.38 -3.88 11.08
CA ALA A 122 -18.69 -3.25 10.92
C ALA A 122 -18.59 -1.74 11.20
N GLY A 123 -19.74 -1.05 11.21
CA GLY A 123 -19.81 0.37 11.55
C GLY A 123 -19.15 1.28 10.51
N SER A 124 -19.21 0.90 9.24
CA SER A 124 -18.63 1.70 8.14
C SER A 124 -17.11 1.86 8.28
N THR A 125 -16.41 0.77 8.57
CA THR A 125 -14.94 0.76 8.61
C THR A 125 -14.39 0.91 7.19
N VAL A 126 -13.51 1.89 7.00
CA VAL A 126 -12.89 2.18 5.69
C VAL A 126 -11.39 2.36 5.86
N LEU A 127 -10.62 1.70 5.00
CA LEU A 127 -9.18 1.90 4.90
C LEU A 127 -8.87 2.66 3.61
N SER A 128 -8.30 3.85 3.75
CA SER A 128 -7.93 4.71 2.63
C SER A 128 -6.43 4.71 2.44
N VAL A 129 -5.97 4.46 1.22
CA VAL A 129 -4.54 4.41 0.89
C VAL A 129 -4.23 5.47 -0.16
N ARG A 130 -3.22 6.28 0.09
CA ARG A 130 -2.77 7.38 -0.77
C ARG A 130 -1.27 7.28 -1.01
N ALA A 131 -0.85 7.73 -2.18
CA ALA A 131 0.56 7.81 -2.53
C ALA A 131 0.88 9.21 -3.03
N ASN A 132 1.91 9.84 -2.45
CA ASN A 132 2.47 11.07 -3.00
C ASN A 132 3.77 10.70 -3.71
N VAL A 133 3.82 10.94 -5.01
CA VAL A 133 4.92 10.54 -5.90
C VAL A 133 5.73 11.78 -6.29
N ARG A 134 7.04 11.69 -6.21
CA ARG A 134 7.95 12.76 -6.63
C ARG A 134 9.30 12.22 -7.11
#